data_3af40780e31dba7752e23eb72c448386
#
_entry.id   3af40780e31dba7752e23eb72c448386
#
_cell.length_a   1.000
_cell.length_b   1.000
_cell.length_c   1.000
_cell.angle_alpha   90.00
_cell.angle_beta   90.00
_cell.angle_gamma   90.00
#
_symmetry.space_group_name_H-M   'P 1'
#
loop_
_entity.id
_entity.type
_entity.pdbx_description
1 polymer ?
#
loop_
_entity_poly.entity_id
_entity_poly.type
_entity_poly.pdbx_seq_one_letter_code
_entity_poly.pdbx_strand_id
1 'polypeptide(L)'
;MVIKTHKQIKQKGILTLFTITIFSLVLFLTQISFDNLSKSFGQTPDQIENQTLSITPAQFGIPPELSATQKNASANGTCSLNAASIGLHGTPQQTEGPYFVDGMPNRSDIRSDTSKGSVEQGIPLRLVIHVYDADNGSCVPLRGAKVDIWHANSQGVYSGVKDMGTIEENFLRGYQVTDNNGTVNFTTIYPGWYEGRAIHIHDKVGTLNGSEKTLEWTAQLYFNNSINEQVHEQNPYNNHGPPQTTNEEDMIYSGASADGLIQKNSGEQLMVNITKQGTSYLGTFDIVLNAG
;
A
#
# COMPACT_ATOMS: atom_id res chain seq x y z
N MET A 1 -3.56 41.78 56.02
CA MET A 1 -2.31 42.34 56.54
C MET A 1 -1.28 41.23 56.57
N VAL A 2 -0.19 41.46 56.04
CA VAL A 2 1.11 40.78 55.93
C VAL A 2 1.44 40.34 54.49
N ILE A 3 2.24 41.17 53.98
CA ILE A 3 3.07 41.16 52.78
C ILE A 3 4.12 40.05 52.91
N LYS A 4 4.45 39.31 51.83
CA LYS A 4 5.83 38.83 51.60
C LYS A 4 6.20 38.92 50.13
N THR A 5 7.14 39.76 49.92
CA THR A 5 7.90 40.10 48.73
C THR A 5 8.99 39.10 48.38
N HIS A 6 9.23 38.95 47.08
CA HIS A 6 10.52 38.79 46.39
C HIS A 6 11.43 37.61 46.65
N LYS A 7 11.71 36.85 45.56
CA LYS A 7 13.09 36.79 45.02
C LYS A 7 13.09 36.31 43.55
N GLN A 8 13.25 37.23 42.64
CA GLN A 8 13.78 37.00 41.28
C GLN A 8 15.30 36.83 41.43
N ILE A 9 15.85 35.69 41.07
CA ILE A 9 17.31 35.53 40.93
C ILE A 9 17.60 35.17 39.46
N LYS A 10 18.41 36.02 38.89
CA LYS A 10 18.99 36.01 37.56
C LYS A 10 19.54 34.64 37.15
N GLN A 11 19.07 34.09 36.04
CA GLN A 11 19.80 33.15 35.18
C GLN A 11 19.89 33.76 33.79
N LYS A 12 20.83 34.63 33.61
CA LYS A 12 21.33 35.04 32.28
C LYS A 12 22.85 34.92 32.37
N GLY A 13 23.45 33.95 31.71
CA GLY A 13 24.89 33.94 31.54
C GLY A 13 25.58 32.61 31.24
N ILE A 14 24.89 31.49 30.96
CA ILE A 14 25.58 30.20 30.69
C ILE A 14 25.19 29.55 29.36
N LEU A 15 24.31 30.17 28.57
CA LEU A 15 23.78 29.52 27.33
C LEU A 15 24.53 29.90 26.04
N THR A 16 25.58 30.72 26.12
CA THR A 16 26.25 31.23 24.91
C THR A 16 27.62 30.60 24.61
N LEU A 17 28.15 29.74 25.49
CA LEU A 17 29.45 29.09 25.25
C LEU A 17 29.38 27.63 24.81
N PHE A 18 28.22 26.96 24.87
CA PHE A 18 28.10 25.55 24.46
C PHE A 18 27.70 25.35 23.00
N THR A 19 27.22 26.37 22.31
CA THR A 19 26.76 26.24 20.91
C THR A 19 27.87 26.38 19.86
N ILE A 20 29.02 26.96 20.21
CA ILE A 20 30.12 27.17 19.24
C ILE A 20 31.01 25.93 19.11
N THR A 21 31.13 25.13 20.15
CA THR A 21 31.97 23.91 20.14
C THR A 21 31.36 22.72 19.41
N ILE A 22 30.05 22.63 19.34
CA ILE A 22 29.37 21.51 18.64
C ILE A 22 29.42 21.71 17.12
N PHE A 23 29.33 22.95 16.63
CA PHE A 23 29.36 23.23 15.17
C PHE A 23 30.74 22.97 14.55
N SER A 24 31.83 23.19 15.29
CA SER A 24 33.20 22.91 14.82
C SER A 24 33.51 21.40 14.79
N LEU A 25 32.90 20.61 15.67
CA LEU A 25 33.11 19.15 15.70
C LEU A 25 32.39 18.42 14.59
N VAL A 26 31.21 18.87 14.19
CA VAL A 26 30.43 18.27 13.07
C VAL A 26 31.10 18.52 11.72
N LEU A 27 31.67 19.72 11.51
CA LEU A 27 32.42 20.04 10.28
C LEU A 27 33.72 19.24 10.16
N PHE A 28 34.37 18.90 11.30
CA PHE A 28 35.62 18.12 11.28
C PHE A 28 35.37 16.62 11.02
N LEU A 29 34.25 16.08 11.49
CA LEU A 29 33.86 14.67 11.23
C LEU A 29 33.38 14.44 9.78
N THR A 30 32.80 15.42 9.14
CA THR A 30 32.41 15.33 7.72
C THR A 30 33.62 15.37 6.78
N GLN A 31 34.67 16.11 7.11
CA GLN A 31 35.90 16.17 6.33
C GLN A 31 36.72 14.87 6.43
N ILE A 32 36.75 14.22 7.58
CA ILE A 32 37.44 12.93 7.76
C ILE A 32 36.76 11.78 7.00
N SER A 33 35.44 11.82 6.83
CA SER A 33 34.71 10.83 6.01
C SER A 33 35.00 10.95 4.52
N PHE A 34 35.22 12.15 4.00
CA PHE A 34 35.52 12.35 2.58
C PHE A 34 36.94 11.93 2.20
N ASP A 35 37.92 12.18 3.07
CA ASP A 35 39.32 11.84 2.80
C ASP A 35 39.61 10.32 2.90
N ASN A 36 38.80 9.57 3.64
CA ASN A 36 38.94 8.11 3.70
C ASN A 36 38.26 7.38 2.52
N LEU A 37 37.27 8.02 1.88
CA LEU A 37 36.59 7.42 0.71
C LEU A 37 37.44 7.56 -0.55
N SER A 38 38.22 8.62 -0.69
CA SER A 38 39.08 8.86 -1.87
C SER A 38 40.32 7.95 -1.91
N LYS A 39 40.77 7.45 -0.75
CA LYS A 39 41.94 6.55 -0.67
C LYS A 39 41.61 5.08 -0.94
N SER A 40 40.33 4.73 -0.94
CA SER A 40 39.88 3.32 -1.16
C SER A 40 39.76 2.97 -2.65
N PHE A 41 39.64 3.92 -3.56
CA PHE A 41 39.33 3.68 -4.96
C PHE A 41 40.39 4.09 -5.99
N GLY A 42 41.51 4.65 -5.61
CA GLY A 42 42.67 4.86 -6.47
C GLY A 42 42.44 5.64 -7.80
N GLN A 43 41.38 6.44 -7.89
CA GLN A 43 41.01 7.19 -9.10
C GLN A 43 40.95 8.70 -8.82
N THR A 44 41.50 9.47 -9.74
CA THR A 44 41.49 10.95 -9.71
C THR A 44 40.17 11.53 -10.24
N PRO A 45 39.76 12.76 -9.86
CA PRO A 45 38.43 13.34 -10.17
C PRO A 45 38.10 13.46 -11.65
N ASP A 46 39.06 13.41 -12.54
CA ASP A 46 38.86 13.65 -14.01
C ASP A 46 38.42 12.39 -14.80
N GLN A 47 38.17 11.25 -14.13
CA GLN A 47 37.80 10.00 -14.81
C GLN A 47 36.35 9.56 -14.59
N ILE A 48 35.49 10.39 -13.97
CA ILE A 48 34.14 9.98 -13.59
C ILE A 48 33.06 10.33 -14.66
N GLU A 49 33.45 11.05 -15.73
CA GLU A 49 32.46 11.65 -16.63
C GLU A 49 31.98 10.77 -17.81
N ASN A 50 32.24 9.47 -17.85
CA ASN A 50 31.68 8.61 -18.92
C ASN A 50 31.57 7.11 -18.56
N GLN A 51 30.99 6.75 -17.41
CA GLN A 51 30.56 5.37 -17.21
C GLN A 51 29.05 5.31 -16.98
N THR A 52 28.33 5.00 -18.05
CA THR A 52 26.93 4.53 -17.94
C THR A 52 26.96 3.16 -17.25
N LEU A 53 26.61 3.13 -15.95
CA LEU A 53 26.42 1.87 -15.23
C LEU A 53 25.18 1.17 -15.82
N SER A 54 25.41 0.22 -16.71
CA SER A 54 24.37 -0.73 -17.11
C SER A 54 24.20 -1.77 -15.99
N ILE A 55 23.22 -1.55 -15.13
CA ILE A 55 22.84 -2.51 -14.09
C ILE A 55 22.01 -3.61 -14.76
N THR A 56 22.55 -4.82 -14.81
CA THR A 56 21.83 -5.98 -15.34
C THR A 56 20.88 -6.56 -14.27
N PRO A 57 19.72 -7.11 -14.65
CA PRO A 57 18.72 -7.66 -13.71
C PRO A 57 19.23 -8.75 -12.76
N ALA A 58 20.34 -9.38 -13.07
CA ALA A 58 20.94 -10.44 -12.25
C ALA A 58 21.48 -10.01 -10.87
N GLN A 59 21.65 -8.68 -10.64
CA GLN A 59 22.16 -8.17 -9.37
C GLN A 59 21.10 -8.05 -8.27
N PHE A 60 19.82 -8.22 -8.58
CA PHE A 60 18.72 -8.13 -7.62
C PHE A 60 18.05 -9.46 -7.27
N GLY A 61 18.66 -10.60 -7.62
CA GLY A 61 18.13 -11.91 -7.23
C GLY A 61 16.75 -12.25 -7.81
N ILE A 62 16.38 -11.68 -8.96
CA ILE A 62 15.15 -12.03 -9.67
C ILE A 62 15.44 -13.32 -10.47
N PRO A 63 14.70 -14.42 -10.25
CA PRO A 63 14.90 -15.64 -11.04
C PRO A 63 14.68 -15.38 -12.53
N PRO A 64 15.51 -15.90 -13.43
CA PRO A 64 15.43 -15.64 -14.88
C PRO A 64 14.16 -16.19 -15.56
N GLU A 65 13.38 -17.02 -14.89
CA GLU A 65 12.16 -17.62 -15.46
C GLU A 65 10.96 -16.67 -15.53
N LEU A 66 10.95 -15.53 -14.76
CA LEU A 66 9.85 -14.56 -14.84
C LEU A 66 9.93 -13.63 -16.06
N SER A 67 11.08 -13.59 -16.74
CA SER A 67 11.27 -12.72 -17.93
C SER A 67 10.86 -13.35 -19.24
N ALA A 68 10.70 -14.69 -19.31
CA ALA A 68 10.48 -15.42 -20.56
C ALA A 68 9.01 -15.72 -20.86
N THR A 69 8.11 -15.64 -19.87
CA THR A 69 6.70 -16.05 -20.04
C THR A 69 5.76 -14.88 -20.43
N GLN A 70 6.26 -13.66 -20.48
CA GLN A 70 5.45 -12.48 -20.85
C GLN A 70 5.45 -12.13 -22.34
N LYS A 71 6.03 -12.96 -23.19
CA LYS A 71 5.92 -12.79 -24.65
C LYS A 71 4.95 -13.81 -25.18
N ASN A 72 3.70 -13.50 -25.21
CA ASN A 72 2.59 -13.97 -26.04
C ASN A 72 1.27 -14.07 -25.26
N ALA A 73 0.90 -13.04 -24.49
CA ALA A 73 -0.52 -12.82 -24.21
C ALA A 73 -1.10 -12.21 -25.49
N SER A 74 -1.70 -13.07 -26.30
CA SER A 74 -2.52 -12.66 -27.42
C SER A 74 -3.61 -11.71 -26.92
N ALA A 75 -3.89 -10.65 -27.67
CA ALA A 75 -4.92 -9.65 -27.38
C ALA A 75 -6.37 -10.18 -27.42
N ASN A 76 -6.56 -11.47 -27.17
CA ASN A 76 -7.83 -12.15 -26.94
C ASN A 76 -7.85 -12.68 -25.50
N GLY A 77 -7.70 -11.77 -24.51
CA GLY A 77 -7.90 -12.10 -23.11
C GLY A 77 -9.38 -12.33 -22.84
N THR A 78 -9.83 -13.56 -23.00
CA THR A 78 -11.06 -13.99 -22.34
C THR A 78 -10.76 -14.02 -20.85
N CYS A 79 -11.50 -13.26 -20.03
CA CYS A 79 -11.41 -13.40 -18.58
C CYS A 79 -11.61 -14.89 -18.26
N SER A 80 -10.61 -15.50 -17.65
CA SER A 80 -10.71 -16.84 -17.07
C SER A 80 -11.43 -16.76 -15.71
N LEU A 81 -12.37 -15.86 -15.59
CA LEU A 81 -13.24 -15.81 -14.43
C LEU A 81 -14.13 -17.03 -14.47
N ASN A 82 -14.34 -17.69 -13.35
CA ASN A 82 -15.43 -18.66 -13.20
C ASN A 82 -16.74 -17.95 -13.58
N ALA A 83 -16.96 -17.88 -14.89
CA ALA A 83 -17.99 -17.08 -15.55
C ALA A 83 -19.42 -17.40 -15.10
N ALA A 84 -19.61 -18.48 -14.33
CA ALA A 84 -20.91 -18.87 -13.82
C ALA A 84 -21.45 -17.95 -12.72
N SER A 85 -20.57 -17.28 -11.94
CA SER A 85 -21.00 -16.44 -10.81
C SER A 85 -20.86 -14.94 -11.07
N ILE A 86 -19.98 -14.51 -11.95
CA ILE A 86 -19.75 -13.08 -12.25
C ILE A 86 -20.47 -12.66 -13.54
N GLY A 87 -20.99 -13.58 -14.29
CA GLY A 87 -21.37 -13.49 -15.69
C GLY A 87 -22.50 -12.51 -16.08
N LEU A 88 -23.17 -11.84 -15.16
CA LEU A 88 -24.25 -10.89 -15.51
C LEU A 88 -24.24 -9.59 -14.68
N HIS A 89 -23.52 -9.53 -13.57
CA HIS A 89 -23.64 -8.39 -12.63
C HIS A 89 -22.33 -7.70 -12.32
N GLY A 90 -21.18 -8.18 -12.83
CA GLY A 90 -19.85 -7.67 -12.50
C GLY A 90 -19.40 -8.06 -11.08
N THR A 91 -18.22 -7.58 -10.70
CA THR A 91 -17.68 -7.73 -9.33
C THR A 91 -18.54 -6.92 -8.36
N PRO A 92 -19.01 -7.50 -7.24
CA PRO A 92 -19.91 -6.81 -6.33
C PRO A 92 -19.26 -5.58 -5.72
N GLN A 93 -20.08 -4.56 -5.47
CA GLN A 93 -19.67 -3.37 -4.74
C GLN A 93 -19.96 -3.51 -3.25
N GLN A 94 -19.13 -2.81 -2.45
CA GLN A 94 -19.33 -2.67 -1.02
C GLN A 94 -19.14 -1.21 -0.59
N THR A 95 -19.24 -0.92 0.71
CA THR A 95 -19.04 0.44 1.21
C THR A 95 -17.56 0.85 1.13
N GLU A 96 -17.33 2.11 0.80
CA GLU A 96 -16.01 2.75 0.84
C GLU A 96 -15.45 2.80 2.27
N GLY A 97 -16.33 2.91 3.25
CA GLY A 97 -15.96 3.08 4.65
C GLY A 97 -15.48 4.50 4.98
N PRO A 98 -15.18 4.77 6.27
CA PRO A 98 -14.90 6.12 6.75
C PRO A 98 -13.44 6.56 6.54
N TYR A 99 -12.56 5.70 6.04
CA TYR A 99 -11.12 5.96 6.01
C TYR A 99 -10.59 6.24 4.60
N PHE A 100 -11.44 6.46 3.61
CA PHE A 100 -11.00 6.93 2.30
C PHE A 100 -10.45 8.36 2.41
N VAL A 101 -9.33 8.61 1.73
CA VAL A 101 -8.72 9.94 1.59
C VAL A 101 -8.35 10.12 0.13
N ASP A 102 -8.92 11.15 -0.50
CA ASP A 102 -8.61 11.49 -1.89
C ASP A 102 -7.23 12.17 -2.03
N GLY A 103 -6.74 12.25 -3.26
CA GLY A 103 -5.48 12.94 -3.56
C GLY A 103 -4.21 12.17 -3.16
N MET A 104 -4.32 10.87 -2.93
CA MET A 104 -3.15 10.04 -2.62
C MET A 104 -2.17 9.97 -3.81
N PRO A 105 -0.87 9.72 -3.58
CA PRO A 105 0.13 9.72 -4.63
C PRO A 105 -0.02 8.53 -5.60
N ASN A 106 0.32 8.78 -6.88
CA ASN A 106 0.49 7.70 -7.86
C ASN A 106 1.81 6.98 -7.57
N ARG A 107 1.73 5.76 -7.05
CA ARG A 107 2.89 4.95 -6.68
C ARG A 107 2.57 3.46 -6.61
N SER A 108 3.57 2.62 -6.92
CA SER A 108 3.47 1.17 -6.76
C SER A 108 3.84 0.71 -5.37
N ASP A 109 4.87 1.28 -4.75
CA ASP A 109 5.23 0.99 -3.36
C ASP A 109 4.51 1.95 -2.41
N ILE A 110 3.52 1.43 -1.70
CA ILE A 110 2.70 2.21 -0.78
C ILE A 110 3.13 2.09 0.69
N ARG A 111 4.20 1.35 1.00
CA ARG A 111 4.63 1.08 2.37
C ARG A 111 5.19 2.31 3.07
N SER A 112 5.80 3.23 2.32
CA SER A 112 6.42 4.42 2.92
C SER A 112 5.39 5.52 3.20
N ASP A 113 5.60 6.25 4.29
CA ASP A 113 5.00 7.55 4.52
C ASP A 113 5.83 8.62 3.82
N THR A 114 5.21 9.40 2.92
CA THR A 114 5.94 10.41 2.15
C THR A 114 6.23 11.68 2.95
N SER A 115 5.53 11.91 4.06
CA SER A 115 5.73 13.07 4.93
C SER A 115 6.85 12.84 5.96
N LYS A 116 6.97 11.62 6.46
CA LYS A 116 7.92 11.25 7.52
C LYS A 116 9.09 10.40 7.03
N GLY A 117 8.98 9.80 5.83
CA GLY A 117 9.99 8.89 5.28
C GLY A 117 10.08 7.54 6.02
N SER A 118 9.16 7.24 6.94
CA SER A 118 9.06 5.95 7.60
C SER A 118 8.50 4.90 6.64
N VAL A 119 8.85 3.63 6.89
CA VAL A 119 8.35 2.48 6.12
C VAL A 119 7.63 1.54 7.07
N GLU A 120 6.37 1.23 6.77
CA GLU A 120 5.56 0.31 7.57
C GLU A 120 6.16 -1.10 7.57
N GLN A 121 6.24 -1.67 8.77
CA GLN A 121 6.77 -3.01 9.00
C GLN A 121 5.66 -4.05 8.91
N GLY A 122 5.94 -5.15 8.23
CA GLY A 122 5.00 -6.25 8.08
C GLY A 122 5.49 -7.29 7.09
N ILE A 123 4.72 -8.35 6.91
CA ILE A 123 5.01 -9.38 5.93
C ILE A 123 4.76 -8.80 4.53
N PRO A 124 5.75 -8.82 3.63
CA PRO A 124 5.60 -8.24 2.31
C PRO A 124 4.48 -8.91 1.51
N LEU A 125 3.63 -8.08 0.91
CA LEU A 125 2.58 -8.49 -0.02
C LEU A 125 2.77 -7.74 -1.34
N ARG A 126 2.89 -8.48 -2.43
CA ARG A 126 2.70 -7.95 -3.78
C ARG A 126 1.26 -8.20 -4.18
N LEU A 127 0.50 -7.15 -4.47
CA LEU A 127 -0.88 -7.25 -4.92
C LEU A 127 -0.97 -6.84 -6.39
N VAL A 128 -1.45 -7.77 -7.22
CA VAL A 128 -1.70 -7.58 -8.65
C VAL A 128 -3.20 -7.54 -8.86
N ILE A 129 -3.71 -6.45 -9.41
CA ILE A 129 -5.12 -6.29 -9.72
C ILE A 129 -5.27 -6.14 -11.23
N HIS A 130 -6.19 -6.92 -11.82
CA HIS A 130 -6.59 -6.79 -13.20
C HIS A 130 -8.02 -6.23 -13.24
N VAL A 131 -8.22 -5.20 -14.05
CA VAL A 131 -9.52 -4.57 -14.23
C VAL A 131 -9.98 -4.84 -15.66
N TYR A 132 -11.20 -5.34 -15.78
CA TYR A 132 -11.84 -5.67 -17.04
C TYR A 132 -13.17 -4.93 -17.19
N ASP A 133 -13.49 -4.60 -18.42
CA ASP A 133 -14.82 -4.17 -18.82
C ASP A 133 -15.59 -5.36 -19.44
N ALA A 134 -16.77 -5.64 -18.92
CA ALA A 134 -17.67 -6.66 -19.44
C ALA A 134 -18.71 -6.01 -20.37
N ASP A 135 -18.41 -5.94 -21.65
CA ASP A 135 -19.35 -5.47 -22.67
C ASP A 135 -19.91 -6.66 -23.48
N ASN A 136 -21.22 -6.75 -23.55
CA ASN A 136 -21.96 -7.70 -24.42
C ASN A 136 -21.48 -9.17 -24.35
N GLY A 137 -21.06 -9.62 -23.15
CA GLY A 137 -20.59 -10.99 -22.89
C GLY A 137 -19.14 -11.25 -23.29
N SER A 138 -18.39 -10.21 -23.65
CA SER A 138 -16.93 -10.23 -23.75
C SER A 138 -16.32 -9.49 -22.57
N CYS A 139 -15.09 -9.85 -22.24
CA CYS A 139 -14.33 -9.27 -21.14
C CYS A 139 -13.04 -8.71 -21.71
N VAL A 140 -12.90 -7.40 -21.67
CA VAL A 140 -11.73 -6.69 -22.23
C VAL A 140 -10.95 -6.00 -21.12
N PRO A 141 -9.61 -6.02 -21.16
CA PRO A 141 -8.83 -5.26 -20.21
C PRO A 141 -9.18 -3.77 -20.22
N LEU A 142 -9.53 -3.22 -19.05
CA LEU A 142 -9.86 -1.80 -18.90
C LEU A 142 -8.60 -0.99 -18.68
N ARG A 143 -8.08 -0.40 -19.75
CA ARG A 143 -6.92 0.48 -19.72
C ARG A 143 -7.28 1.88 -19.23
N GLY A 144 -6.39 2.51 -18.45
CA GLY A 144 -6.51 3.91 -18.04
C GLY A 144 -7.43 4.13 -16.85
N ALA A 145 -7.92 3.07 -16.22
CA ALA A 145 -8.65 3.16 -14.97
C ALA A 145 -7.73 3.51 -13.81
N LYS A 146 -8.13 4.45 -12.96
CA LYS A 146 -7.47 4.76 -11.69
C LYS A 146 -7.89 3.72 -10.66
N VAL A 147 -6.93 3.04 -10.07
CA VAL A 147 -7.14 2.06 -9.00
C VAL A 147 -6.47 2.58 -7.74
N ASP A 148 -7.26 2.95 -6.74
CA ASP A 148 -6.83 3.37 -5.41
C ASP A 148 -6.90 2.18 -4.47
N ILE A 149 -5.88 1.97 -3.62
CA ILE A 149 -5.95 1.04 -2.51
C ILE A 149 -5.56 1.71 -1.20
N TRP A 150 -6.16 1.27 -0.09
CA TRP A 150 -5.79 1.69 1.25
C TRP A 150 -6.12 0.60 2.27
N HIS A 151 -5.31 0.48 3.31
CA HIS A 151 -5.52 -0.50 4.37
C HIS A 151 -4.79 -0.15 5.66
N ALA A 152 -5.13 -0.83 6.73
CA ALA A 152 -4.49 -0.70 8.03
C ALA A 152 -3.07 -1.28 8.03
N ASN A 153 -2.19 -0.71 8.84
CA ASN A 153 -0.88 -1.30 9.10
C ASN A 153 -0.97 -2.55 9.99
N SER A 154 0.16 -3.18 10.31
CA SER A 154 0.21 -4.41 11.11
C SER A 154 -0.39 -4.29 12.52
N GLN A 155 -0.65 -3.07 13.00
CA GLN A 155 -1.27 -2.78 14.29
C GLN A 155 -2.72 -2.27 14.16
N GLY A 156 -3.34 -2.41 12.99
CA GLY A 156 -4.72 -2.00 12.78
C GLY A 156 -4.93 -0.49 12.57
N VAL A 157 -3.85 0.28 12.35
CA VAL A 157 -3.91 1.74 12.24
C VAL A 157 -3.93 2.16 10.78
N TYR A 158 -4.86 3.07 10.42
CA TYR A 158 -4.89 3.76 9.13
C TYR A 158 -4.12 5.08 9.17
N SER A 159 -3.41 5.39 8.11
CA SER A 159 -2.88 6.74 7.87
C SER A 159 -4.00 7.72 7.48
N GLY A 160 -3.76 9.02 7.58
CA GLY A 160 -4.72 10.06 7.17
C GLY A 160 -5.96 10.18 8.06
N VAL A 161 -5.97 9.58 9.26
CA VAL A 161 -7.12 9.53 10.16
C VAL A 161 -6.85 10.32 11.43
N LYS A 162 -7.68 11.36 11.67
CA LYS A 162 -7.50 12.24 12.82
C LYS A 162 -7.59 11.52 14.17
N ASP A 163 -8.57 10.64 14.32
CA ASP A 163 -8.82 9.94 15.59
C ASP A 163 -7.76 8.87 15.89
N MET A 164 -6.99 8.47 14.88
CA MET A 164 -5.82 7.59 15.00
C MET A 164 -4.51 8.37 15.16
N GLY A 165 -4.55 9.72 15.14
CA GLY A 165 -3.37 10.58 15.27
C GLY A 165 -2.48 10.61 14.03
N THR A 166 -2.96 10.19 12.87
CA THR A 166 -2.19 9.98 11.63
C THR A 166 -2.60 10.92 10.49
N ILE A 167 -3.28 12.04 10.80
CA ILE A 167 -3.91 12.93 9.79
C ILE A 167 -2.96 13.41 8.69
N GLU A 168 -1.68 13.61 9.02
CA GLU A 168 -0.65 14.09 8.10
C GLU A 168 0.10 12.94 7.40
N GLU A 169 -0.29 11.69 7.64
CA GLU A 169 0.39 10.51 7.13
C GLU A 169 -0.35 9.90 5.95
N ASN A 170 0.41 9.17 5.09
CA ASN A 170 -0.16 8.52 3.91
C ASN A 170 0.41 7.11 3.63
N PHE A 171 0.99 6.47 4.65
CA PHE A 171 1.45 5.09 4.52
C PHE A 171 0.28 4.16 4.14
N LEU A 172 0.60 3.10 3.40
CA LEU A 172 -0.33 2.06 2.94
C LEU A 172 -1.54 2.62 2.19
N ARG A 173 -1.32 3.74 1.46
CA ARG A 173 -2.27 4.37 0.55
C ARG A 173 -1.59 4.76 -0.75
N GLY A 174 -2.28 4.64 -1.84
CA GLY A 174 -1.81 5.10 -3.14
C GLY A 174 -2.70 4.65 -4.26
N TYR A 175 -2.48 5.19 -5.44
CA TYR A 175 -3.15 4.73 -6.64
C TYR A 175 -2.16 4.42 -7.76
N GLN A 176 -2.62 3.65 -8.72
CA GLN A 176 -1.99 3.48 -10.02
C GLN A 176 -3.05 3.60 -11.12
N VAL A 177 -2.59 3.72 -12.36
CA VAL A 177 -3.46 3.71 -13.54
C VAL A 177 -3.18 2.42 -14.30
N THR A 178 -4.23 1.69 -14.66
CA THR A 178 -4.13 0.41 -15.35
C THR A 178 -3.39 0.56 -16.69
N ASP A 179 -2.51 -0.40 -16.96
CA ASP A 179 -1.75 -0.52 -18.19
C ASP A 179 -2.60 -1.01 -19.37
N ASN A 180 -1.97 -1.34 -20.50
CA ASN A 180 -2.65 -1.87 -21.70
C ASN A 180 -3.33 -3.23 -21.47
N ASN A 181 -2.95 -3.94 -20.42
CA ASN A 181 -3.53 -5.22 -20.02
C ASN A 181 -4.55 -5.08 -18.88
N GLY A 182 -4.95 -3.86 -18.55
CA GLY A 182 -5.85 -3.58 -17.43
C GLY A 182 -5.21 -3.82 -16.06
N THR A 183 -3.88 -3.83 -15.95
CA THR A 183 -3.17 -4.30 -14.76
C THR A 183 -2.55 -3.16 -13.97
N VAL A 184 -2.63 -3.27 -12.64
CA VAL A 184 -1.83 -2.51 -11.67
C VAL A 184 -1.09 -3.46 -10.72
N ASN A 185 0.03 -2.99 -10.17
CA ASN A 185 0.86 -3.76 -9.23
C ASN A 185 1.23 -2.92 -8.02
N PHE A 186 0.85 -3.37 -6.83
CA PHE A 186 1.21 -2.72 -5.59
C PHE A 186 2.20 -3.55 -4.78
N THR A 187 3.20 -2.88 -4.22
CA THR A 187 4.08 -3.42 -3.18
C THR A 187 3.59 -2.84 -1.85
N THR A 188 3.17 -3.73 -0.97
CA THR A 188 2.62 -3.37 0.34
C THR A 188 3.03 -4.39 1.41
N ILE A 189 2.38 -4.36 2.56
CA ILE A 189 2.42 -5.40 3.58
C ILE A 189 1.06 -6.08 3.69
N TYR A 190 1.02 -7.27 4.23
CA TYR A 190 -0.24 -7.92 4.61
C TYR A 190 -0.99 -7.02 5.61
N PRO A 191 -2.29 -6.76 5.44
CA PRO A 191 -3.01 -5.85 6.33
C PRO A 191 -3.15 -6.41 7.76
N GLY A 192 -3.14 -5.51 8.74
CA GLY A 192 -3.51 -5.81 10.12
C GLY A 192 -5.02 -5.76 10.31
N TRP A 193 -5.47 -6.28 11.44
CA TRP A 193 -6.88 -6.26 11.85
C TRP A 193 -7.17 -5.05 12.76
N TYR A 194 -8.42 -4.64 12.80
CA TYR A 194 -8.98 -3.72 13.80
C TYR A 194 -10.37 -4.18 14.23
N GLU A 195 -10.82 -3.70 15.37
CA GLU A 195 -12.01 -4.19 16.06
C GLU A 195 -13.28 -4.18 15.16
N GLY A 196 -14.00 -5.28 15.18
CA GLY A 196 -15.29 -5.45 14.50
C GLY A 196 -15.20 -5.70 12.99
N ARG A 197 -13.98 -5.85 12.41
CA ARG A 197 -13.81 -6.06 10.99
C ARG A 197 -12.88 -7.25 10.69
N ALA A 198 -13.22 -8.00 9.67
CA ALA A 198 -12.30 -8.94 9.04
C ALA A 198 -11.13 -8.22 8.39
N ILE A 199 -10.02 -8.92 8.20
CA ILE A 199 -8.83 -8.38 7.56
C ILE A 199 -9.11 -8.12 6.08
N HIS A 200 -8.88 -6.88 5.63
CA HIS A 200 -9.18 -6.47 4.26
C HIS A 200 -8.26 -5.35 3.75
N ILE A 201 -8.25 -5.21 2.42
CA ILE A 201 -7.72 -4.04 1.71
C ILE A 201 -8.90 -3.38 1.02
N HIS A 202 -9.08 -2.08 1.18
CA HIS A 202 -10.03 -1.31 0.40
C HIS A 202 -9.49 -1.09 -1.01
N ASP A 203 -10.39 -1.14 -1.99
CA ASP A 203 -10.10 -0.90 -3.40
C ASP A 203 -11.18 -0.01 -4.01
N LYS A 204 -10.76 0.94 -4.83
CA LYS A 204 -11.66 1.83 -5.57
C LYS A 204 -11.16 2.00 -7.00
N VAL A 205 -12.02 1.72 -7.95
CA VAL A 205 -11.74 1.90 -9.37
C VAL A 205 -12.56 3.05 -9.91
N GLY A 206 -11.91 3.96 -10.62
CA GLY A 206 -12.57 5.08 -11.28
C GLY A 206 -12.07 5.27 -12.71
N THR A 207 -12.97 5.63 -13.63
CA THR A 207 -12.63 6.07 -14.97
C THR A 207 -13.05 7.51 -15.16
N LEU A 208 -12.31 8.22 -16.02
CA LEU A 208 -12.58 9.62 -16.35
C LEU A 208 -12.73 9.77 -17.87
N ASN A 209 -13.72 10.52 -18.28
CA ASN A 209 -13.82 11.03 -19.65
C ASN A 209 -13.60 12.56 -19.60
N GLY A 210 -12.35 12.97 -19.86
CA GLY A 210 -11.92 14.34 -19.57
C GLY A 210 -11.90 14.61 -18.06
N SER A 211 -12.73 15.55 -17.59
CA SER A 211 -12.92 15.86 -16.17
C SER A 211 -14.14 15.19 -15.54
N GLU A 212 -14.93 14.48 -16.35
CA GLU A 212 -16.14 13.82 -15.89
C GLU A 212 -15.85 12.38 -15.46
N LYS A 213 -16.34 12.01 -14.27
CA LYS A 213 -16.26 10.66 -13.74
C LYS A 213 -17.33 9.81 -14.42
N THR A 214 -16.93 8.80 -15.17
CA THR A 214 -17.86 7.96 -15.93
C THR A 214 -18.17 6.63 -15.25
N LEU A 215 -17.26 6.16 -14.39
CA LEU A 215 -17.41 4.95 -13.60
C LEU A 215 -16.83 5.18 -12.21
N GLU A 216 -17.48 4.64 -11.22
CA GLU A 216 -16.92 4.48 -9.87
C GLU A 216 -17.39 3.16 -9.29
N TRP A 217 -16.44 2.34 -8.88
CA TRP A 217 -16.66 1.07 -8.20
C TRP A 217 -15.81 1.04 -6.94
N THR A 218 -16.34 0.49 -5.86
CA THR A 218 -15.61 0.35 -4.61
C THR A 218 -15.96 -0.96 -3.91
N ALA A 219 -14.97 -1.59 -3.29
CA ALA A 219 -15.15 -2.79 -2.48
C ALA A 219 -14.02 -2.96 -1.45
N GLN A 220 -14.05 -4.10 -0.81
CA GLN A 220 -13.02 -4.52 0.15
C GLN A 220 -12.55 -5.92 -0.25
N LEU A 221 -11.25 -6.10 -0.42
CA LEU A 221 -10.62 -7.35 -0.79
C LEU A 221 -10.25 -8.11 0.48
N TYR A 222 -10.73 -9.33 0.61
CA TYR A 222 -10.56 -10.16 1.81
C TYR A 222 -9.54 -11.27 1.62
N PHE A 223 -9.13 -11.86 2.74
CA PHE A 223 -8.15 -12.94 2.80
C PHE A 223 -8.72 -14.13 3.57
N ASN A 224 -8.20 -15.32 3.29
CA ASN A 224 -8.64 -16.54 3.98
C ASN A 224 -8.31 -16.48 5.47
N ASN A 225 -9.26 -16.81 6.34
CA ASN A 225 -9.12 -16.76 7.80
C ASN A 225 -7.89 -17.55 8.29
N SER A 226 -7.60 -18.72 7.73
CA SER A 226 -6.45 -19.52 8.15
C SER A 226 -5.10 -18.87 7.77
N ILE A 227 -5.05 -18.08 6.71
CA ILE A 227 -3.86 -17.30 6.35
C ILE A 227 -3.75 -16.08 7.26
N ASN A 228 -4.88 -15.43 7.57
CA ASN A 228 -4.96 -14.32 8.53
C ASN A 228 -4.36 -14.73 9.88
N GLU A 229 -4.76 -15.87 10.42
CA GLU A 229 -4.24 -16.42 11.68
C GLU A 229 -2.72 -16.64 11.60
N GLN A 230 -2.23 -17.36 10.57
CA GLN A 230 -0.80 -17.65 10.39
C GLN A 230 0.06 -16.38 10.27
N VAL A 231 -0.44 -15.33 9.63
CA VAL A 231 0.26 -14.05 9.49
C VAL A 231 0.31 -13.35 10.84
N HIS A 232 -0.80 -13.33 11.58
CA HIS A 232 -0.90 -12.60 12.84
C HIS A 232 -0.23 -13.28 14.03
N GLU A 233 0.23 -14.52 13.89
CA GLU A 233 1.17 -15.16 14.81
C GLU A 233 2.61 -14.64 14.68
N GLN A 234 2.93 -13.92 13.61
CA GLN A 234 4.28 -13.46 13.30
C GLN A 234 4.50 -11.98 13.70
N ASN A 235 5.75 -11.64 14.01
CA ASN A 235 6.14 -10.24 14.23
C ASN A 235 6.07 -9.46 12.90
N PRO A 236 5.52 -8.21 12.91
CA PRO A 236 5.08 -7.40 14.06
C PRO A 236 3.60 -7.58 14.45
N TYR A 237 2.81 -8.38 13.74
CA TYR A 237 1.37 -8.52 13.93
C TYR A 237 1.00 -9.09 15.32
N ASN A 238 1.80 -10.03 15.83
CA ASN A 238 1.55 -10.67 17.13
C ASN A 238 1.61 -9.68 18.32
N ASN A 239 2.18 -8.49 18.13
CA ASN A 239 2.13 -7.42 19.12
C ASN A 239 0.72 -6.85 19.31
N HIS A 240 -0.14 -6.96 18.30
CA HIS A 240 -1.54 -6.53 18.34
C HIS A 240 -2.49 -7.65 18.77
N GLY A 241 -2.00 -8.88 18.82
CA GLY A 241 -2.76 -10.08 19.16
C GLY A 241 -3.47 -10.70 17.94
N PRO A 242 -4.21 -11.81 18.17
CA PRO A 242 -4.90 -12.52 17.10
C PRO A 242 -6.07 -11.72 16.53
N PRO A 243 -6.43 -11.92 15.25
CA PRO A 243 -7.63 -11.34 14.67
C PRO A 243 -8.88 -11.71 15.48
N GLN A 244 -9.74 -10.73 15.72
CA GLN A 244 -10.92 -10.90 16.57
C GLN A 244 -12.20 -11.18 15.77
N THR A 245 -12.20 -10.91 14.46
CA THR A 245 -13.37 -11.04 13.60
C THR A 245 -13.01 -11.87 12.37
N THR A 246 -13.71 -12.96 12.17
CA THR A 246 -13.61 -13.78 10.96
C THR A 246 -14.36 -13.12 9.79
N ASN A 247 -14.15 -13.63 8.59
CA ASN A 247 -14.88 -13.15 7.41
C ASN A 247 -16.40 -13.29 7.61
N GLU A 248 -16.85 -14.41 8.11
CA GLU A 248 -18.26 -14.73 8.28
C GLU A 248 -18.95 -13.87 9.35
N GLU A 249 -18.20 -13.40 10.35
CA GLU A 249 -18.66 -12.51 11.41
C GLU A 249 -18.70 -11.04 10.98
N ASP A 250 -17.98 -10.67 9.93
CA ASP A 250 -17.95 -9.30 9.37
C ASP A 250 -19.25 -9.01 8.61
N MET A 251 -19.98 -7.97 9.06
CA MET A 251 -21.25 -7.57 8.44
C MET A 251 -21.10 -7.09 6.99
N ILE A 252 -19.95 -6.53 6.64
CA ILE A 252 -19.69 -6.07 5.25
C ILE A 252 -19.39 -7.28 4.36
N TYR A 253 -18.58 -8.22 4.82
CA TYR A 253 -18.30 -9.45 4.11
C TYR A 253 -19.57 -10.27 3.86
N SER A 254 -20.34 -10.50 4.92
CA SER A 254 -21.59 -11.30 4.87
C SER A 254 -22.74 -10.60 4.16
N GLY A 255 -22.66 -9.28 3.94
CA GLY A 255 -23.75 -8.48 3.38
C GLY A 255 -24.95 -8.40 4.32
N ALA A 256 -24.71 -8.51 5.63
CA ALA A 256 -25.76 -8.40 6.65
C ALA A 256 -26.10 -6.95 7.02
N SER A 257 -25.75 -5.97 6.18
CA SER A 257 -26.07 -4.57 6.47
C SER A 257 -27.58 -4.35 6.49
N ALA A 258 -28.04 -3.60 7.51
CA ALA A 258 -29.47 -3.38 7.76
C ALA A 258 -30.18 -2.57 6.66
N ASP A 259 -29.43 -1.84 5.84
CA ASP A 259 -29.93 -1.01 4.74
C ASP A 259 -30.09 -1.78 3.43
N GLY A 260 -29.59 -3.02 3.34
CA GLY A 260 -29.66 -3.86 2.15
C GLY A 260 -28.83 -3.32 0.95
N LEU A 261 -27.96 -2.34 1.16
CA LEU A 261 -27.15 -1.74 0.11
C LEU A 261 -25.98 -2.64 -0.30
N ILE A 262 -25.57 -3.57 0.57
CA ILE A 262 -24.50 -4.53 0.28
C ILE A 262 -25.11 -5.87 -0.12
N GLN A 263 -24.66 -6.40 -1.25
CA GLN A 263 -25.12 -7.71 -1.72
C GLN A 263 -24.76 -8.80 -0.70
N LYS A 264 -25.73 -9.63 -0.36
CA LYS A 264 -25.53 -10.76 0.57
C LYS A 264 -24.40 -11.67 0.09
N ASN A 265 -23.50 -12.00 1.02
CA ASN A 265 -22.31 -12.82 0.79
C ASN A 265 -21.38 -12.26 -0.32
N SER A 266 -21.39 -10.94 -0.54
CA SER A 266 -20.52 -10.31 -1.53
C SER A 266 -19.03 -10.55 -1.24
N GLY A 267 -18.63 -10.67 0.02
CA GLY A 267 -17.25 -10.93 0.42
C GLY A 267 -16.68 -12.24 -0.11
N GLU A 268 -17.51 -13.28 -0.33
CA GLU A 268 -17.06 -14.53 -0.94
C GLU A 268 -16.52 -14.35 -2.36
N GLN A 269 -17.02 -13.35 -3.08
CA GLN A 269 -16.58 -12.98 -4.44
C GLN A 269 -15.41 -11.99 -4.45
N LEU A 270 -15.03 -11.48 -3.28
CA LEU A 270 -14.00 -10.47 -3.08
C LEU A 270 -12.75 -11.04 -2.38
N MET A 271 -12.58 -12.35 -2.47
CA MET A 271 -11.42 -13.05 -1.89
C MET A 271 -10.20 -12.93 -2.80
N VAL A 272 -9.10 -12.41 -2.25
CA VAL A 272 -7.80 -12.37 -2.94
C VAL A 272 -7.26 -13.78 -3.10
N ASN A 273 -6.85 -14.14 -4.31
CA ASN A 273 -6.10 -15.37 -4.54
C ASN A 273 -4.66 -15.18 -4.03
N ILE A 274 -4.32 -15.82 -2.91
CA ILE A 274 -3.04 -15.67 -2.21
C ILE A 274 -2.14 -16.87 -2.42
N THR A 275 -0.88 -16.58 -2.78
CA THR A 275 0.20 -17.56 -2.89
C THR A 275 1.38 -17.15 -2.02
N LYS A 276 1.84 -18.04 -1.15
CA LYS A 276 3.03 -17.79 -0.32
C LYS A 276 4.30 -17.95 -1.16
N GLN A 277 5.19 -16.97 -1.09
CA GLN A 277 6.48 -16.95 -1.79
C GLN A 277 7.62 -16.73 -0.79
N GLY A 278 8.12 -17.78 -0.21
CA GLY A 278 9.11 -17.72 0.86
C GLY A 278 8.56 -17.00 2.10
N THR A 279 9.11 -15.83 2.42
CA THR A 279 8.68 -14.97 3.53
C THR A 279 7.66 -13.91 3.13
N SER A 280 7.24 -13.86 1.87
CA SER A 280 6.30 -12.89 1.31
C SER A 280 5.06 -13.58 0.73
N TYR A 281 4.09 -12.78 0.32
CA TYR A 281 2.90 -13.24 -0.40
C TYR A 281 2.75 -12.53 -1.75
N LEU A 282 2.18 -13.26 -2.71
CA LEU A 282 1.61 -12.74 -3.94
C LEU A 282 0.09 -12.86 -3.85
N GLY A 283 -0.61 -11.74 -3.93
CA GLY A 283 -2.06 -11.66 -4.08
C GLY A 283 -2.42 -11.31 -5.52
N THR A 284 -3.43 -11.96 -6.07
CA THR A 284 -4.01 -11.59 -7.36
C THR A 284 -5.51 -11.43 -7.21
N PHE A 285 -6.08 -10.42 -7.89
CA PHE A 285 -7.52 -10.20 -7.90
C PHE A 285 -7.96 -9.64 -9.26
N ASP A 286 -9.11 -10.14 -9.75
CA ASP A 286 -9.69 -9.68 -11.00
C ASP A 286 -10.99 -8.92 -10.71
N ILE A 287 -11.09 -7.68 -11.21
CA ILE A 287 -12.26 -6.82 -11.13
C ILE A 287 -12.91 -6.79 -12.48
N VAL A 288 -14.19 -7.13 -12.55
CA VAL A 288 -15.00 -7.04 -13.76
C VAL A 288 -16.07 -5.97 -13.56
N LEU A 289 -16.07 -4.98 -14.40
CA LEU A 289 -16.98 -3.84 -14.35
C LEU A 289 -17.85 -3.82 -15.60
N ASN A 290 -19.05 -3.25 -15.48
CA ASN A 290 -19.89 -2.91 -16.62
C ASN A 290 -19.73 -1.40 -16.85
N ALA A 291 -18.76 -1.04 -17.67
CA ALA A 291 -18.40 0.37 -17.93
C ALA A 291 -19.17 0.97 -19.12
N GLY A 292 -20.03 0.16 -19.78
CA GLY A 292 -20.77 0.49 -21.00
C GLY A 292 -21.79 1.58 -20.92
#